data_960f949b94bd3e21e58123dfa4ca296d
#
_entry.id   960f949b94bd3e21e58123dfa4ca296d
#
_cell.length_a   1.000
_cell.length_b   1.000
_cell.length_c   1.000
_cell.angle_alpha   90.00
_cell.angle_beta   90.00
_cell.angle_gamma   90.00
#
_symmetry.space_group_name_H-M   'P 1'
#
loop_
_entity.id
_entity.type
_entity.pdbx_description
1 polymer ?
#
loop_
_entity_poly.entity_id
_entity_poly.type
_entity_poly.pdbx_seq_one_letter_code
_entity_poly.pdbx_strand_id
1 'polypeptide(L)'
;MSVVQQKPVNGVLARGPQHDPPASKVTTVAERDDTKYLRIALHMVGLTFFVGIYTLVIVWPSGWSWHAGHSNYLQMILGVYATLGVFLLIASRNPLSHLSLIWFTVWSSVVHAGIMAAQSLVNAEHRGHLLGDVPALLIVAAVLALLTPRGKAATALAVGEK
;
A
#
# COMPACT_ATOMS: atom_id res chain seq x y z
N MET A 1 53.01 63.65 -16.81
CA MET A 1 51.61 63.13 -16.83
C MET A 1 51.63 61.79 -16.17
N SER A 2 51.31 61.78 -14.87
CA SER A 2 51.33 60.55 -14.06
C SER A 2 49.90 59.99 -13.98
N VAL A 3 49.74 58.77 -14.45
CA VAL A 3 48.50 58.06 -14.35
C VAL A 3 48.47 57.36 -13.00
N VAL A 4 47.52 57.75 -12.14
CA VAL A 4 47.26 57.12 -10.85
C VAL A 4 46.35 55.87 -11.10
N GLN A 5 46.91 54.70 -10.89
CA GLN A 5 46.12 53.47 -10.88
C GLN A 5 45.41 53.28 -9.52
N GLN A 6 44.10 53.33 -9.54
CA GLN A 6 43.28 52.95 -8.38
C GLN A 6 43.15 51.41 -8.28
N LYS A 7 43.56 50.88 -7.15
CA LYS A 7 43.44 49.46 -6.77
C LYS A 7 42.02 49.19 -6.24
N PRO A 8 41.28 48.18 -6.73
CA PRO A 8 40.00 47.85 -6.17
C PRO A 8 40.17 47.16 -4.82
N VAL A 9 39.51 47.67 -3.79
CA VAL A 9 39.43 47.08 -2.46
C VAL A 9 38.34 46.01 -2.50
N ASN A 10 38.72 44.74 -2.67
CA ASN A 10 37.84 43.61 -2.49
C ASN A 10 37.60 43.37 -0.99
N GLY A 11 36.55 43.98 -0.45
CA GLY A 11 36.02 43.65 0.85
C GLY A 11 35.31 42.27 0.77
N VAL A 12 36.05 41.20 1.04
CA VAL A 12 35.45 39.87 1.30
C VAL A 12 34.81 39.95 2.67
N LEU A 13 33.49 40.21 2.70
CA LEU A 13 32.67 39.97 3.88
C LEU A 13 32.63 38.45 4.11
N ALA A 14 33.43 38.00 5.06
CA ALA A 14 33.34 36.64 5.57
C ALA A 14 31.91 36.39 6.13
N ARG A 15 31.08 35.68 5.36
CA ARG A 15 29.83 35.08 5.90
C ARG A 15 30.27 34.15 6.99
N GLY A 16 29.88 34.44 8.21
CA GLY A 16 29.97 33.52 9.33
C GLY A 16 29.23 32.21 9.00
N PRO A 17 29.55 31.13 9.71
CA PRO A 17 28.91 29.85 9.48
C PRO A 17 27.39 29.99 9.64
N GLN A 18 26.69 29.91 8.51
CA GLN A 18 25.22 29.79 8.48
C GLN A 18 24.87 28.47 9.14
N HIS A 19 24.38 28.56 10.36
CA HIS A 19 23.84 27.39 11.07
C HIS A 19 22.49 27.09 10.47
N ASP A 20 22.48 26.25 9.44
CA ASP A 20 21.25 25.75 8.88
C ASP A 20 20.54 24.88 9.94
N PRO A 21 19.29 25.18 10.28
CA PRO A 21 18.57 24.39 11.27
C PRO A 21 18.40 22.95 10.74
N PRO A 22 18.40 21.94 11.62
CA PRO A 22 18.30 20.52 11.23
C PRO A 22 16.87 20.18 10.76
N ALA A 23 16.50 20.65 9.56
CA ALA A 23 15.21 20.33 8.93
C ALA A 23 15.10 18.86 8.51
N SER A 24 16.22 18.12 8.48
CA SER A 24 16.26 16.76 7.94
C SER A 24 15.78 15.67 8.91
N LYS A 25 15.75 15.91 10.23
CA LYS A 25 15.43 14.84 11.20
C LYS A 25 13.95 14.62 11.43
N VAL A 26 13.11 15.65 11.27
CA VAL A 26 11.66 15.54 11.51
C VAL A 26 10.95 14.83 10.37
N THR A 27 11.37 15.09 9.13
CA THR A 27 10.81 14.47 7.92
C THR A 27 11.09 12.96 7.88
N THR A 28 12.28 12.53 8.29
CA THR A 28 12.69 11.12 8.24
C THR A 28 11.98 10.22 9.25
N VAL A 29 11.50 10.75 10.37
CA VAL A 29 10.79 9.96 11.40
C VAL A 29 9.36 9.68 10.98
N ALA A 30 8.61 10.68 10.51
CA ALA A 30 7.24 10.51 10.01
C ALA A 30 7.20 9.59 8.78
N GLU A 31 8.15 9.75 7.87
CA GLU A 31 8.29 8.96 6.66
C GLU A 31 8.63 7.48 6.93
N ARG A 32 9.42 7.21 7.96
CA ARG A 32 9.76 5.85 8.41
C ARG A 32 8.56 5.15 9.07
N ASP A 33 7.72 5.88 9.78
CA ASP A 33 6.53 5.35 10.42
C ASP A 33 5.45 4.97 9.39
N ASP A 34 5.22 5.79 8.38
CA ASP A 34 4.26 5.47 7.30
C ASP A 34 4.64 4.18 6.56
N THR A 35 5.92 3.98 6.26
CA THR A 35 6.41 2.75 5.64
C THR A 35 6.26 1.53 6.55
N LYS A 36 6.42 1.70 7.86
CA LYS A 36 6.24 0.63 8.84
C LYS A 36 4.80 0.12 8.89
N TYR A 37 3.82 1.03 8.94
CA TYR A 37 2.41 0.64 8.91
C TYR A 37 2.02 -0.04 7.61
N LEU A 38 2.52 0.44 6.47
CA LEU A 38 2.31 -0.20 5.17
C LEU A 38 2.90 -1.62 5.13
N ARG A 39 4.10 -1.83 5.69
CA ARG A 39 4.71 -3.18 5.81
C ARG A 39 3.85 -4.12 6.62
N ILE A 40 3.36 -3.67 7.77
CA ILE A 40 2.49 -4.45 8.65
C ILE A 40 1.17 -4.79 7.92
N ALA A 41 0.54 -3.80 7.28
CA ALA A 41 -0.69 -4.00 6.52
C ALA A 41 -0.51 -5.03 5.40
N LEU A 42 0.54 -4.91 4.59
CA LEU A 42 0.85 -5.86 3.52
C LEU A 42 1.12 -7.28 4.06
N HIS A 43 1.80 -7.38 5.19
CA HIS A 43 2.05 -8.67 5.83
C HIS A 43 0.75 -9.32 6.31
N MET A 44 -0.10 -8.56 6.99
CA MET A 44 -1.40 -9.05 7.48
C MET A 44 -2.34 -9.42 6.33
N VAL A 45 -2.47 -8.56 5.32
CA VAL A 45 -3.29 -8.85 4.13
C VAL A 45 -2.73 -10.04 3.37
N GLY A 46 -1.41 -10.12 3.19
CA GLY A 46 -0.75 -11.23 2.52
C GLY A 46 -1.00 -12.56 3.24
N LEU A 47 -0.89 -12.59 4.55
CA LEU A 47 -1.18 -13.79 5.36
C LEU A 47 -2.66 -14.18 5.29
N THR A 48 -3.56 -13.19 5.35
CA THR A 48 -5.01 -13.42 5.21
C THR A 48 -5.34 -14.01 3.84
N PHE A 49 -4.74 -13.50 2.77
CA PHE A 49 -4.95 -14.01 1.42
C PHE A 49 -4.34 -15.39 1.21
N PHE A 50 -3.20 -15.67 1.84
CA PHE A 50 -2.51 -16.94 1.69
C PHE A 50 -3.21 -18.09 2.44
N VAL A 51 -3.65 -17.88 3.67
CA VAL A 51 -4.25 -18.91 4.54
C VAL A 51 -5.63 -18.53 5.01
N GLY A 52 -5.86 -17.25 5.32
CA GLY A 52 -7.06 -16.78 6.02
C GLY A 52 -8.33 -17.01 5.22
N ILE A 53 -8.34 -16.75 3.92
CA ILE A 53 -9.53 -16.91 3.08
C ILE A 53 -9.95 -18.40 3.04
N TYR A 54 -8.99 -19.31 2.90
CA TYR A 54 -9.28 -20.75 2.95
C TYR A 54 -9.92 -21.15 4.27
N THR A 55 -9.40 -20.66 5.38
CA THR A 55 -9.95 -20.88 6.73
C THR A 55 -11.37 -20.31 6.83
N LEU A 56 -11.62 -19.12 6.32
CA LEU A 56 -12.94 -18.47 6.36
C LEU A 56 -13.99 -19.20 5.52
N VAL A 57 -13.61 -19.75 4.37
CA VAL A 57 -14.49 -20.61 3.55
C VAL A 57 -14.95 -21.86 4.32
N ILE A 58 -14.08 -22.42 5.16
CA ILE A 58 -14.41 -23.59 5.98
C ILE A 58 -15.28 -23.21 7.19
N VAL A 59 -14.91 -22.15 7.90
CA VAL A 59 -15.55 -21.76 9.18
C VAL A 59 -16.87 -21.03 8.95
N TRP A 60 -16.98 -20.23 7.89
CA TRP A 60 -18.16 -19.44 7.58
C TRP A 60 -18.52 -19.49 6.08
N PRO A 61 -18.99 -20.65 5.58
CA PRO A 61 -19.25 -20.83 4.14
C PRO A 61 -20.24 -19.83 3.56
N SER A 62 -21.32 -19.49 4.28
CA SER A 62 -22.38 -18.60 3.78
C SER A 62 -21.91 -17.16 3.49
N GLY A 63 -20.79 -16.73 4.07
CA GLY A 63 -20.19 -15.42 3.81
C GLY A 63 -19.05 -15.44 2.80
N TRP A 64 -18.58 -16.64 2.38
CA TRP A 64 -17.35 -16.80 1.59
C TRP A 64 -17.45 -17.85 0.47
N SER A 65 -18.56 -18.57 0.35
CA SER A 65 -18.78 -19.58 -0.69
C SER A 65 -20.12 -19.37 -1.37
N TRP A 66 -20.11 -19.38 -2.71
CA TRP A 66 -21.31 -19.16 -3.53
C TRP A 66 -22.18 -20.40 -3.71
N HIS A 67 -21.64 -21.57 -3.42
CA HIS A 67 -22.34 -22.85 -3.54
C HIS A 67 -22.01 -23.78 -2.39
N ALA A 68 -22.99 -24.57 -1.98
CA ALA A 68 -22.75 -25.65 -1.06
C ALA A 68 -22.01 -26.81 -1.79
N GLY A 69 -20.88 -27.25 -1.21
CA GLY A 69 -20.11 -28.37 -1.74
C GLY A 69 -18.87 -27.94 -2.55
N HIS A 70 -18.32 -28.90 -3.28
CA HIS A 70 -17.06 -28.72 -4.01
C HIS A 70 -17.27 -27.84 -5.26
N SER A 71 -16.51 -26.75 -5.35
CA SER A 71 -16.53 -25.86 -6.50
C SER A 71 -15.11 -25.66 -7.05
N ASN A 72 -14.90 -26.09 -8.30
CA ASN A 72 -13.62 -25.87 -9.00
C ASN A 72 -13.31 -24.37 -9.15
N TYR A 73 -14.34 -23.54 -9.40
CA TYR A 73 -14.16 -22.09 -9.47
C TYR A 73 -13.66 -21.50 -8.17
N LEU A 74 -14.24 -21.93 -7.04
CA LEU A 74 -13.80 -21.47 -5.73
C LEU A 74 -12.34 -21.85 -5.49
N GLN A 75 -11.92 -23.06 -5.84
CA GLN A 75 -10.53 -23.47 -5.69
C GLN A 75 -9.59 -22.66 -6.56
N MET A 76 -9.99 -22.34 -7.82
CA MET A 76 -9.20 -21.49 -8.70
C MET A 76 -9.03 -20.07 -8.11
N ILE A 77 -10.09 -19.47 -7.59
CA ILE A 77 -10.05 -18.16 -6.92
C ILE A 77 -9.17 -18.22 -5.67
N LEU A 78 -9.32 -19.23 -4.83
CA LEU A 78 -8.46 -19.42 -3.66
C LEU A 78 -6.98 -19.53 -4.04
N GLY A 79 -6.66 -20.23 -5.14
CA GLY A 79 -5.31 -20.33 -5.67
C GLY A 79 -4.74 -18.97 -6.11
N VAL A 80 -5.57 -18.15 -6.79
CA VAL A 80 -5.18 -16.79 -7.19
C VAL A 80 -4.93 -15.91 -5.97
N TYR A 81 -5.82 -15.94 -4.97
CA TYR A 81 -5.62 -15.17 -3.73
C TYR A 81 -4.41 -15.65 -2.95
N ALA A 82 -4.19 -16.97 -2.84
CA ALA A 82 -3.00 -17.50 -2.17
C ALA A 82 -1.72 -17.03 -2.85
N THR A 83 -1.69 -17.04 -4.18
CA THR A 83 -0.55 -16.53 -4.96
C THR A 83 -0.36 -15.04 -4.72
N LEU A 84 -1.43 -14.22 -4.79
CA LEU A 84 -1.37 -12.80 -4.48
C LEU A 84 -0.88 -12.56 -3.04
N GLY A 85 -1.34 -13.37 -2.09
CA GLY A 85 -0.88 -13.34 -0.70
C GLY A 85 0.63 -13.52 -0.57
N VAL A 86 1.22 -14.49 -1.27
CA VAL A 86 2.68 -14.70 -1.30
C VAL A 86 3.39 -13.45 -1.84
N PHE A 87 2.91 -12.86 -2.93
CA PHE A 87 3.51 -11.65 -3.49
C PHE A 87 3.39 -10.43 -2.55
N LEU A 88 2.29 -10.30 -1.82
CA LEU A 88 2.12 -9.25 -0.80
C LEU A 88 3.08 -9.45 0.38
N LEU A 89 3.31 -10.69 0.81
CA LEU A 89 4.33 -11.01 1.82
C LEU A 89 5.74 -10.66 1.35
N ILE A 90 6.07 -10.87 0.08
CA ILE A 90 7.33 -10.44 -0.51
C ILE A 90 7.40 -8.91 -0.54
N ALA A 91 6.34 -8.24 -1.01
CA ALA A 91 6.24 -6.79 -1.08
C ALA A 91 6.33 -6.11 0.29
N SER A 92 5.89 -6.78 1.37
CA SER A 92 5.97 -6.23 2.73
C SER A 92 7.42 -5.98 3.19
N ARG A 93 8.42 -6.63 2.58
CA ARG A 93 9.85 -6.41 2.88
C ARG A 93 10.34 -5.06 2.36
N ASN A 94 9.91 -4.68 1.15
CA ASN A 94 10.21 -3.39 0.51
C ASN A 94 8.99 -2.87 -0.25
N PRO A 95 7.99 -2.23 0.41
CA PRO A 95 6.74 -1.81 -0.22
C PRO A 95 6.92 -0.82 -1.37
N LEU A 96 7.91 0.07 -1.27
CA LEU A 96 8.12 1.13 -2.25
C LEU A 96 8.56 0.59 -3.62
N SER A 97 9.22 -0.57 -3.64
CA SER A 97 9.61 -1.26 -4.89
C SER A 97 8.44 -2.01 -5.55
N HIS A 98 7.30 -2.14 -4.87
CA HIS A 98 6.15 -2.94 -5.31
C HIS A 98 4.83 -2.15 -5.37
N LEU A 99 4.90 -0.83 -5.60
CA LEU A 99 3.73 0.05 -5.62
C LEU A 99 2.67 -0.38 -6.64
N SER A 100 3.08 -0.88 -7.81
CA SER A 100 2.16 -1.38 -8.84
C SER A 100 1.35 -2.59 -8.35
N LEU A 101 1.97 -3.52 -7.63
CA LEU A 101 1.29 -4.67 -7.02
C LEU A 101 0.29 -4.21 -5.94
N ILE A 102 0.69 -3.26 -5.11
CA ILE A 102 -0.18 -2.71 -4.05
C ILE A 102 -1.41 -2.04 -4.67
N TRP A 103 -1.22 -1.19 -5.67
CA TRP A 103 -2.33 -0.54 -6.38
C TRP A 103 -3.18 -1.52 -7.17
N PHE A 104 -2.59 -2.56 -7.77
CA PHE A 104 -3.36 -3.65 -8.36
C PHE A 104 -4.25 -4.33 -7.31
N THR A 105 -3.72 -4.62 -6.11
CA THR A 105 -4.50 -5.23 -5.02
C THR A 105 -5.64 -4.31 -4.57
N VAL A 106 -5.41 -3.01 -4.46
CA VAL A 106 -6.45 -2.02 -4.13
C VAL A 106 -7.59 -2.07 -5.15
N TRP A 107 -7.27 -1.88 -6.43
CA TRP A 107 -8.28 -1.81 -7.48
C TRP A 107 -8.98 -3.15 -7.72
N SER A 108 -8.24 -4.26 -7.72
CA SER A 108 -8.85 -5.59 -7.87
C SER A 108 -9.80 -5.90 -6.71
N SER A 109 -9.47 -5.51 -5.49
CA SER A 109 -10.35 -5.69 -4.33
C SER A 109 -11.63 -4.85 -4.44
N VAL A 110 -11.54 -3.59 -4.90
CA VAL A 110 -12.72 -2.74 -5.13
C VAL A 110 -13.62 -3.32 -6.20
N VAL A 111 -13.06 -3.72 -7.35
CA VAL A 111 -13.83 -4.31 -8.46
C VAL A 111 -14.48 -5.61 -8.03
N HIS A 112 -13.74 -6.49 -7.36
CA HIS A 112 -14.26 -7.76 -6.87
C HIS A 112 -15.40 -7.55 -5.88
N ALA A 113 -15.21 -6.70 -4.86
CA ALA A 113 -16.26 -6.37 -3.90
C ALA A 113 -17.50 -5.76 -4.57
N GLY A 114 -17.32 -4.91 -5.57
CA GLY A 114 -18.43 -4.31 -6.33
C GLY A 114 -19.25 -5.34 -7.11
N ILE A 115 -18.58 -6.28 -7.78
CA ILE A 115 -19.25 -7.37 -8.50
C ILE A 115 -20.02 -8.26 -7.53
N MET A 116 -19.39 -8.66 -6.42
CA MET A 116 -20.02 -9.51 -5.41
C MET A 116 -21.19 -8.82 -4.73
N ALA A 117 -21.07 -7.54 -4.41
CA ALA A 117 -22.16 -6.73 -3.85
C ALA A 117 -23.36 -6.69 -4.80
N ALA A 118 -23.12 -6.41 -6.08
CA ALA A 118 -24.19 -6.38 -7.09
C ALA A 118 -24.91 -7.73 -7.21
N GLN A 119 -24.16 -8.83 -7.25
CA GLN A 119 -24.73 -10.18 -7.32
C GLN A 119 -25.51 -10.56 -6.04
N SER A 120 -25.02 -10.18 -4.87
CA SER A 120 -25.68 -10.44 -3.57
C SER A 120 -26.95 -9.62 -3.36
N LEU A 121 -27.08 -8.47 -4.01
CA LEU A 121 -28.31 -7.66 -3.99
C LEU A 121 -29.40 -8.26 -4.87
N VAL A 122 -29.04 -8.90 -5.98
CA VAL A 122 -29.98 -9.54 -6.90
C VAL A 122 -30.48 -10.88 -6.34
N ASN A 123 -29.61 -11.66 -5.70
CA ASN A 123 -29.90 -13.01 -5.22
C ASN A 123 -29.94 -13.06 -3.69
N ALA A 124 -31.15 -13.28 -3.11
CA ALA A 124 -31.34 -13.29 -1.67
C ALA A 124 -30.50 -14.37 -0.94
N GLU A 125 -30.22 -15.50 -1.60
CA GLU A 125 -29.40 -16.58 -1.06
C GLU A 125 -27.94 -16.19 -0.82
N HIS A 126 -27.46 -15.14 -1.52
CA HIS A 126 -26.08 -14.69 -1.44
C HIS A 126 -25.87 -13.47 -0.53
N ARG A 127 -26.87 -13.05 0.23
CA ARG A 127 -26.78 -11.88 1.13
C ARG A 127 -25.71 -12.02 2.22
N GLY A 128 -25.28 -13.24 2.55
CA GLY A 128 -24.17 -13.48 3.47
C GLY A 128 -22.86 -12.81 3.06
N HIS A 129 -22.61 -12.68 1.74
CA HIS A 129 -21.42 -12.01 1.19
C HIS A 129 -21.37 -10.50 1.51
N LEU A 130 -22.53 -9.86 1.68
CA LEU A 130 -22.58 -8.44 2.09
C LEU A 130 -22.03 -8.19 3.50
N LEU A 131 -21.97 -9.23 4.33
CA LEU A 131 -21.41 -9.19 5.69
C LEU A 131 -20.03 -9.86 5.78
N GLY A 132 -19.68 -10.68 4.80
CA GLY A 132 -18.41 -11.44 4.76
C GLY A 132 -17.36 -10.77 3.90
N ASP A 133 -17.19 -11.30 2.69
CA ASP A 133 -16.10 -10.95 1.79
C ASP A 133 -16.17 -9.52 1.21
N VAL A 134 -17.39 -9.01 0.94
CA VAL A 134 -17.55 -7.63 0.41
C VAL A 134 -16.91 -6.59 1.34
N PRO A 135 -17.31 -6.47 2.63
CA PRO A 135 -16.68 -5.50 3.52
C PRO A 135 -15.20 -5.82 3.78
N ALA A 136 -14.80 -7.09 3.84
CA ALA A 136 -13.41 -7.46 4.02
C ALA A 136 -12.52 -6.93 2.88
N LEU A 137 -12.94 -7.09 1.63
CA LEU A 137 -12.22 -6.60 0.46
C LEU A 137 -12.17 -5.06 0.42
N LEU A 138 -13.26 -4.38 0.79
CA LEU A 138 -13.28 -2.91 0.87
C LEU A 138 -12.36 -2.39 1.96
N ILE A 139 -12.29 -3.06 3.11
CA ILE A 139 -11.33 -2.71 4.19
C ILE A 139 -9.90 -2.90 3.70
N VAL A 140 -9.58 -4.01 3.03
CA VAL A 140 -8.25 -4.22 2.43
C VAL A 140 -7.90 -3.10 1.45
N ALA A 141 -8.82 -2.77 0.54
CA ALA A 141 -8.62 -1.70 -0.42
C ALA A 141 -8.39 -0.34 0.26
N ALA A 142 -9.22 0.01 1.24
CA ALA A 142 -9.12 1.27 1.96
C ALA A 142 -7.80 1.37 2.76
N VAL A 143 -7.44 0.35 3.51
CA VAL A 143 -6.20 0.33 4.32
C VAL A 143 -4.97 0.47 3.42
N LEU A 144 -4.87 -0.33 2.35
CA LEU A 144 -3.74 -0.25 1.43
C LEU A 144 -3.70 1.09 0.69
N ALA A 145 -4.85 1.63 0.24
CA ALA A 145 -4.92 2.91 -0.45
C ALA A 145 -4.53 4.09 0.44
N LEU A 146 -4.88 4.05 1.72
CA LEU A 146 -4.55 5.11 2.69
C LEU A 146 -3.07 5.09 3.10
N LEU A 147 -2.50 3.89 3.27
CA LEU A 147 -1.11 3.72 3.70
C LEU A 147 -0.11 3.81 2.54
N THR A 148 -0.55 3.71 1.28
CA THR A 148 0.35 3.75 0.12
C THR A 148 0.65 5.18 -0.28
N PRO A 149 1.94 5.60 -0.34
CA PRO A 149 2.33 6.93 -0.78
C PRO A 149 1.85 7.23 -2.21
N ARG A 150 1.32 8.43 -2.42
CA ARG A 150 0.81 8.88 -3.73
C ARG A 150 1.77 9.89 -4.38
N GLY A 151 2.14 9.65 -5.63
CA GLY A 151 2.81 10.65 -6.48
C GLY A 151 4.17 11.12 -5.98
N LYS A 152 4.31 12.43 -5.72
CA LYS A 152 5.60 13.08 -5.38
C LYS A 152 6.30 12.51 -4.14
N ALA A 153 5.53 12.04 -3.16
CA ALA A 153 6.07 11.40 -1.97
C ALA A 153 6.77 10.07 -2.29
N ALA A 154 6.19 9.26 -3.18
CA ALA A 154 6.80 7.99 -3.61
C ALA A 154 8.15 8.20 -4.32
N THR A 155 8.28 9.25 -5.13
CA THR A 155 9.53 9.58 -5.83
C THR A 155 10.60 10.09 -4.86
N ALA A 156 10.24 10.92 -3.89
CA ALA A 156 11.16 11.44 -2.88
C ALA A 156 11.72 10.30 -2.01
N LEU A 157 10.87 9.35 -1.59
CA LEU A 157 11.27 8.17 -0.83
C LEU A 157 12.24 7.26 -1.60
N ALA A 158 11.96 7.00 -2.87
CA ALA A 158 12.81 6.16 -3.72
C ALA A 158 14.19 6.80 -4.00
N VAL A 159 14.31 8.14 -3.97
CA VAL A 159 15.57 8.87 -4.18
C VAL A 159 16.40 8.96 -2.88
N GLY A 160 15.74 9.02 -1.72
CA GLY A 160 16.43 9.12 -0.42
C GLY A 160 17.07 7.80 0.06
N GLU A 161 16.79 6.68 -0.59
CA GLU A 161 17.26 5.34 -0.20
C GLU A 161 18.54 4.90 -0.95
N LYS A 162 19.12 5.80 -1.78
CA LYS A 162 20.42 5.62 -2.44
C LYS A 162 21.50 6.43 -1.73
#